data_8a49fa66f69319241f63adec864409fc
#
_entry.id   8a49fa66f69319241f63adec864409fc
#
_cell.length_a   1.000
_cell.length_b   1.000
_cell.length_c   1.000
_cell.angle_alpha   90.00
_cell.angle_beta   90.00
_cell.angle_gamma   90.00
#
_symmetry.space_group_name_H-M   'P 1'
#
loop_
_entity.id
_entity.type
_entity.pdbx_description
1 polymer ?
#
loop_
_entity_poly.entity_id
_entity_poly.type
_entity_poly.pdbx_seq_one_letter_code
_entity_poly.pdbx_strand_id
1 'polypeptide(L)'
;MNTFLLDTNICVHLLKNEYGIKEKIAKVGTTSCFLSEITMAELLFGIENSAPTRRSENIKRFDNLSLLFSNRILSISNVLHEYAKQKANVRRIGKPVGEFDLLIGATAIVHGLTLVTRNTKDFENLEGIQLENWIAP
;
A
#
# COMPACT_ATOMS: atom_id res chain seq x y z
N MET A 1 -14.75 9.51 9.84
CA MET A 1 -13.30 9.69 10.02
C MET A 1 -12.56 9.06 8.85
N ASN A 2 -11.66 9.81 8.23
CA ASN A 2 -10.93 9.28 7.08
C ASN A 2 -9.77 8.40 7.55
N THR A 3 -9.70 7.19 6.99
CA THR A 3 -8.63 6.24 7.22
C THR A 3 -8.04 5.82 5.89
N PHE A 4 -6.75 5.49 5.90
CA PHE A 4 -5.97 5.35 4.67
C PHE A 4 -5.18 4.05 4.67
N LEU A 5 -5.08 3.44 3.49
CA LEU A 5 -4.14 2.36 3.23
C LEU A 5 -3.05 2.91 2.33
N LEU A 6 -1.80 2.84 2.76
CA LEU A 6 -0.68 3.38 2.00
C LEU A 6 -0.14 2.31 1.06
N ASP A 7 -0.18 2.58 -0.24
CA ASP A 7 0.37 1.67 -1.24
C ASP A 7 1.91 1.59 -1.11
N THR A 8 2.49 0.57 -1.67
CA THR A 8 3.94 0.31 -1.58
C THR A 8 4.77 1.48 -2.06
N ASN A 9 4.40 2.14 -3.17
CA ASN A 9 5.16 3.28 -3.68
C ASN A 9 5.18 4.45 -2.68
N ILE A 10 4.09 4.66 -1.95
CA ILE A 10 4.03 5.70 -0.92
C ILE A 10 4.97 5.33 0.24
N CYS A 11 5.00 4.06 0.64
CA CYS A 11 5.92 3.59 1.68
C CYS A 11 7.38 3.74 1.28
N VAL A 12 7.70 3.48 0.02
CA VAL A 12 9.06 3.69 -0.50
C VAL A 12 9.47 5.16 -0.37
N HIS A 13 8.58 6.07 -0.75
CA HIS A 13 8.85 7.51 -0.63
C HIS A 13 8.94 7.96 0.83
N LEU A 14 8.13 7.36 1.72
CA LEU A 14 8.23 7.59 3.15
C LEU A 14 9.62 7.20 3.67
N LEU A 15 10.10 6.01 3.30
CA LEU A 15 11.40 5.51 3.73
C LEU A 15 12.55 6.37 3.21
N LYS A 16 12.39 6.97 2.03
CA LYS A 16 13.38 7.88 1.43
C LYS A 16 13.21 9.33 1.87
N ASN A 17 12.22 9.60 2.70
CA ASN A 17 11.89 10.96 3.16
C ASN A 17 11.62 11.91 1.99
N GLU A 18 10.84 11.46 1.02
CA GLU A 18 10.51 12.20 -0.21
C GLU A 18 9.07 12.68 -0.21
N TYR A 19 8.80 13.74 -0.98
CA TYR A 19 7.47 14.27 -1.30
C TYR A 19 6.63 14.67 -0.08
N GLY A 20 7.25 14.92 1.07
CA GLY A 20 6.51 15.33 2.26
C GLY A 20 5.56 14.27 2.81
N ILE A 21 5.77 12.99 2.49
CA ILE A 21 4.88 11.90 2.93
C ILE A 21 4.85 11.80 4.45
N LYS A 22 6.01 11.93 5.10
CA LYS A 22 6.11 11.87 6.56
C LYS A 22 5.25 12.94 7.21
N GLU A 23 5.33 14.16 6.71
CA GLU A 23 4.57 15.31 7.20
C GLU A 23 3.08 15.12 6.94
N LYS A 24 2.71 14.55 5.80
CA LYS A 24 1.31 14.29 5.46
C LYS A 24 0.73 13.23 6.39
N ILE A 25 1.47 12.17 6.71
CA ILE A 25 1.04 11.14 7.66
C ILE A 25 0.83 11.75 9.04
N ALA A 26 1.76 12.61 9.48
CA ALA A 26 1.63 13.30 10.77
C ALA A 26 0.38 14.19 10.79
N LYS A 27 0.08 14.86 9.69
CA LYS A 27 -1.08 15.74 9.57
C LYS A 27 -2.41 14.99 9.66
N VAL A 28 -2.54 13.87 8.95
CA VAL A 28 -3.78 13.07 8.98
C VAL A 28 -3.87 12.19 10.23
N GLY A 29 -2.74 11.97 10.89
CA GLY A 29 -2.63 11.11 12.06
C GLY A 29 -2.09 9.73 11.70
N THR A 30 -0.98 9.34 12.31
CA THR A 30 -0.35 8.04 12.06
C THR A 30 -1.32 6.89 12.32
N THR A 31 -2.16 7.02 13.35
CA THR A 31 -3.15 5.98 13.70
C THR A 31 -4.27 5.83 12.69
N SER A 32 -4.39 6.78 11.76
CA SER A 32 -5.37 6.70 10.66
C SER A 32 -4.79 6.02 9.41
N CYS A 33 -3.53 5.63 9.44
CA CYS A 33 -2.83 5.05 8.29
C CYS A 33 -2.50 3.58 8.56
N PHE A 34 -2.76 2.76 7.56
CA PHE A 34 -2.59 1.30 7.60
C PHE A 34 -1.71 0.84 6.44
N LEU A 35 -1.10 -0.32 6.59
CA LEU A 35 -0.34 -0.99 5.55
C LEU A 35 -0.92 -2.38 5.30
N SER A 36 -0.70 -2.91 4.09
CA SER A 36 -1.00 -4.30 3.78
C SER A 36 0.25 -5.16 4.00
N GLU A 37 0.07 -6.41 4.43
CA GLU A 37 1.19 -7.35 4.47
C GLU A 37 1.79 -7.60 3.08
N ILE A 38 1.03 -7.37 2.00
CA ILE A 38 1.57 -7.42 0.63
C ILE A 38 2.62 -6.33 0.44
N THR A 39 2.35 -5.12 0.93
CA THR A 39 3.33 -4.03 0.92
C THR A 39 4.60 -4.43 1.68
N MET A 40 4.44 -5.09 2.83
CA MET A 40 5.59 -5.56 3.60
C MET A 40 6.41 -6.58 2.81
N ALA A 41 5.74 -7.50 2.10
CA ALA A 41 6.42 -8.48 1.25
C ALA A 41 7.19 -7.80 0.11
N GLU A 42 6.59 -6.79 -0.52
CA GLU A 42 7.25 -6.05 -1.60
C GLU A 42 8.47 -5.28 -1.10
N LEU A 43 8.37 -4.68 0.09
CA LEU A 43 9.51 -3.99 0.70
C LEU A 43 10.65 -4.95 1.05
N LEU A 44 10.31 -6.14 1.56
CA LEU A 44 11.31 -7.17 1.85
C LEU A 44 12.02 -7.65 0.58
N PHE A 45 11.26 -7.83 -0.50
CA PHE A 45 11.86 -8.17 -1.79
C PHE A 45 12.84 -7.06 -2.23
N GLY A 46 12.45 -5.80 -2.08
CA GLY A 46 13.33 -4.68 -2.40
C GLY A 46 14.64 -4.71 -1.63
N ILE A 47 14.58 -5.11 -0.35
CA ILE A 47 15.78 -5.26 0.48
C ILE A 47 16.67 -6.39 -0.05
N GLU A 48 16.08 -7.56 -0.31
CA GLU A 48 16.83 -8.71 -0.84
C GLU A 48 17.49 -8.39 -2.18
N ASN A 49 16.85 -7.54 -2.98
CA ASN A 49 17.33 -7.14 -4.31
C ASN A 49 18.24 -5.91 -4.27
N SER A 50 18.53 -5.36 -3.10
CA SER A 50 19.38 -4.17 -2.97
C SER A 50 20.86 -4.53 -2.96
N ALA A 51 21.71 -3.52 -3.23
CA ALA A 51 23.16 -3.70 -3.16
C ALA A 51 23.57 -4.14 -1.74
N PRO A 52 24.53 -5.08 -1.59
CA PRO A 52 24.97 -5.55 -0.28
C PRO A 52 25.39 -4.43 0.67
N THR A 53 25.95 -3.35 0.15
CA THR A 53 26.40 -2.21 0.96
C THR A 53 25.24 -1.41 1.56
N ARG A 54 24.03 -1.54 1.02
CA ARG A 54 22.84 -0.82 1.48
C ARG A 54 21.90 -1.69 2.29
N ARG A 55 22.11 -3.00 2.29
CA ARG A 55 21.17 -3.96 2.88
C ARG A 55 20.94 -3.70 4.36
N SER A 56 21.99 -3.48 5.12
CA SER A 56 21.90 -3.27 6.57
C SER A 56 21.04 -2.05 6.92
N GLU A 57 21.24 -0.94 6.22
CA GLU A 57 20.46 0.27 6.44
C GLU A 57 19.01 0.09 6.01
N ASN A 58 18.78 -0.58 4.89
CA ASN A 58 17.43 -0.85 4.40
C ASN A 58 16.64 -1.75 5.35
N ILE A 59 17.28 -2.74 5.95
CA ILE A 59 16.66 -3.60 6.98
C ILE A 59 16.26 -2.74 8.18
N LYS A 60 17.13 -1.85 8.62
CA LYS A 60 16.86 -0.97 9.76
C LYS A 60 15.64 -0.07 9.49
N ARG A 61 15.56 0.49 8.30
CA ARG A 61 14.41 1.32 7.89
C ARG A 61 13.12 0.50 7.87
N PHE A 62 13.19 -0.72 7.35
CA PHE A 62 12.05 -1.64 7.33
C PHE A 62 11.57 -1.96 8.75
N ASP A 63 12.50 -2.27 9.66
CA ASP A 63 12.17 -2.58 11.05
C ASP A 63 11.50 -1.39 11.74
N ASN A 64 11.99 -0.18 11.50
CA ASN A 64 11.39 1.04 12.04
C ASN A 64 9.97 1.25 11.50
N LEU A 65 9.74 0.98 10.21
CA LEU A 65 8.41 1.07 9.61
C LEU A 65 7.48 0.05 10.24
N SER A 66 7.95 -1.18 10.42
CA SER A 66 7.17 -2.26 11.05
C SER A 66 6.74 -1.90 12.46
N LEU A 67 7.63 -1.27 13.23
CA LEU A 67 7.31 -0.81 14.58
C LEU A 67 6.28 0.31 14.56
N LEU A 68 6.44 1.27 13.66
CA LEU A 68 5.52 2.41 13.55
C LEU A 68 4.09 1.96 13.25
N PHE A 69 3.94 0.93 12.42
CA PHE A 69 2.64 0.42 12.00
C PHE A 69 2.28 -0.93 12.64
N SER A 70 2.90 -1.30 13.76
CA SER A 70 2.83 -2.65 14.33
C SER A 70 1.42 -3.22 14.50
N ASN A 71 0.43 -2.39 14.84
CA ASN A 71 -0.96 -2.82 15.03
C ASN A 71 -1.84 -2.49 13.82
N ARG A 72 -1.25 -2.02 12.75
CA ARG A 72 -1.98 -1.54 11.58
C ARG A 72 -1.45 -2.11 10.26
N ILE A 73 -0.84 -3.30 10.35
CA ILE A 73 -0.46 -4.07 9.16
C ILE A 73 -1.55 -5.12 8.95
N LEU A 74 -2.31 -4.98 7.88
CA LEU A 74 -3.50 -5.79 7.63
C LEU A 74 -3.12 -7.04 6.85
N SER A 75 -3.66 -8.20 7.31
CA SER A 75 -3.46 -9.46 6.62
C SER A 75 -4.41 -9.59 5.44
N ILE A 76 -4.12 -10.51 4.52
CA ILE A 76 -4.99 -10.76 3.36
C ILE A 76 -5.99 -11.88 3.61
N SER A 77 -5.96 -12.53 4.78
CA SER A 77 -6.79 -13.72 5.03
C SER A 77 -8.29 -13.48 4.89
N ASN A 78 -8.76 -12.27 5.21
CA ASN A 78 -10.18 -11.91 5.09
C ASN A 78 -10.48 -11.11 3.82
N VAL A 79 -9.53 -11.04 2.89
CA VAL A 79 -9.64 -10.24 1.66
C VAL A 79 -9.79 -11.12 0.41
N LEU A 80 -9.58 -12.42 0.55
CA LEU A 80 -9.49 -13.34 -0.58
C LEU A 80 -10.75 -13.35 -1.44
N HIS A 81 -11.93 -13.26 -0.83
CA HIS A 81 -13.19 -13.25 -1.57
C HIS A 81 -13.33 -11.97 -2.43
N GLU A 82 -13.04 -10.82 -1.83
CA GLU A 82 -13.07 -9.54 -2.55
C GLU A 82 -12.02 -9.52 -3.67
N TYR A 83 -10.83 -10.04 -3.42
CA TYR A 83 -9.80 -10.19 -4.44
C TYR A 83 -10.33 -10.98 -5.65
N ALA A 84 -10.93 -12.15 -5.41
CA ALA A 84 -11.46 -12.98 -6.49
C ALA A 84 -12.55 -12.29 -7.29
N LYS A 85 -13.45 -11.58 -6.61
CA LYS A 85 -14.52 -10.81 -7.22
C LYS A 85 -13.96 -9.71 -8.12
N GLN A 86 -13.00 -8.92 -7.61
CA GLN A 86 -12.41 -7.81 -8.35
C GLN A 86 -11.62 -8.33 -9.56
N LYS A 87 -10.87 -9.40 -9.37
CA LYS A 87 -10.11 -10.00 -10.47
C LYS A 87 -11.02 -10.46 -11.60
N ALA A 88 -12.13 -11.12 -11.27
CA ALA A 88 -13.10 -11.54 -12.27
C ALA A 88 -13.69 -10.35 -13.02
N ASN A 89 -14.02 -9.28 -12.28
CA ASN A 89 -14.60 -8.07 -12.88
C ASN A 89 -13.65 -7.39 -13.87
N VAL A 90 -12.39 -7.16 -13.47
CA VAL A 90 -11.44 -6.44 -14.34
C VAL A 90 -11.07 -7.27 -15.57
N ARG A 91 -11.02 -8.59 -15.46
CA ARG A 91 -10.82 -9.48 -16.61
C ARG A 91 -11.98 -9.41 -17.57
N ARG A 92 -13.20 -9.38 -17.05
CA ARG A 92 -14.43 -9.33 -17.86
C ARG A 92 -14.52 -8.07 -18.70
N ILE A 93 -14.07 -6.94 -18.16
CA ILE A 93 -14.09 -5.65 -18.89
C ILE A 93 -12.80 -5.40 -19.68
N GLY A 94 -11.87 -6.37 -19.70
CA GLY A 94 -10.62 -6.25 -20.46
C GLY A 94 -9.61 -5.26 -19.87
N LYS A 95 -9.67 -5.03 -18.56
CA LYS A 95 -8.79 -4.11 -17.85
C LYS A 95 -8.04 -4.83 -16.73
N PRO A 96 -7.18 -5.82 -17.05
CA PRO A 96 -6.51 -6.61 -16.02
C PRO A 96 -5.64 -5.76 -15.12
N VAL A 97 -5.57 -6.15 -13.85
CA VAL A 97 -4.78 -5.50 -12.81
C VAL A 97 -3.82 -6.54 -12.24
N GLY A 98 -2.61 -6.13 -11.90
CA GLY A 98 -1.60 -7.04 -11.35
C GLY A 98 -2.06 -7.65 -10.02
N GLU A 99 -1.55 -8.85 -9.71
CA GLU A 99 -2.00 -9.62 -8.54
C GLU A 99 -1.82 -8.86 -7.23
N PHE A 100 -0.64 -8.25 -7.02
CA PHE A 100 -0.38 -7.51 -5.79
C PHE A 100 -1.27 -6.27 -5.68
N ASP A 101 -1.48 -5.57 -6.78
CA ASP A 101 -2.39 -4.42 -6.81
C ASP A 101 -3.83 -4.84 -6.51
N LEU A 102 -4.26 -6.00 -7.05
CA LEU A 102 -5.57 -6.56 -6.72
C LEU A 102 -5.72 -6.82 -5.22
N LEU A 103 -4.71 -7.43 -4.61
CA LEU A 103 -4.74 -7.74 -3.18
C LEU A 103 -4.73 -6.48 -2.34
N ILE A 104 -3.92 -5.50 -2.70
CA ILE A 104 -3.86 -4.21 -1.98
C ILE A 104 -5.18 -3.45 -2.14
N GLY A 105 -5.69 -3.37 -3.36
CA GLY A 105 -6.96 -2.70 -3.62
C GLY A 105 -8.13 -3.37 -2.90
N ALA A 106 -8.18 -4.69 -2.93
CA ALA A 106 -9.22 -5.45 -2.22
C ALA A 106 -9.13 -5.22 -0.71
N THR A 107 -7.92 -5.10 -0.16
CA THR A 107 -7.73 -4.79 1.26
C THR A 107 -8.35 -3.44 1.59
N ALA A 108 -8.11 -2.42 0.78
CA ALA A 108 -8.70 -1.10 0.98
C ALA A 108 -10.22 -1.17 0.96
N ILE A 109 -10.80 -1.88 -0.01
CA ILE A 109 -12.25 -2.01 -0.15
C ILE A 109 -12.87 -2.71 1.05
N VAL A 110 -12.33 -3.86 1.46
CA VAL A 110 -12.85 -4.64 2.58
C VAL A 110 -12.84 -3.84 3.88
N HIS A 111 -11.79 -3.08 4.12
CA HIS A 111 -11.64 -2.33 5.37
C HIS A 111 -12.19 -0.90 5.30
N GLY A 112 -12.78 -0.50 4.16
CA GLY A 112 -13.34 0.83 4.01
C GLY A 112 -12.31 1.94 4.05
N LEU A 113 -11.10 1.66 3.57
CA LEU A 113 -9.98 2.61 3.58
C LEU A 113 -9.85 3.30 2.22
N THR A 114 -9.37 4.55 2.25
CA THR A 114 -8.93 5.22 1.03
C THR A 114 -7.52 4.74 0.71
N LEU A 115 -7.33 4.22 -0.49
CA LEU A 115 -6.00 3.79 -0.94
C LEU A 115 -5.21 5.01 -1.40
N VAL A 116 -4.08 5.26 -0.76
CA VAL A 116 -3.17 6.33 -1.13
C VAL A 116 -2.10 5.73 -2.03
N THR A 117 -2.06 6.18 -3.28
CA THR A 117 -1.13 5.66 -4.28
C THR A 117 -0.73 6.76 -5.24
N ARG A 118 0.49 6.66 -5.76
CA ARG A 118 0.95 7.51 -6.85
C ARG A 118 0.31 7.11 -8.18
N ASN A 119 -0.05 5.83 -8.32
CA ASN A 119 -0.52 5.24 -9.57
C ASN A 119 -2.03 4.98 -9.52
N THR A 120 -2.82 6.03 -9.36
CA THR A 120 -4.28 5.89 -9.25
C THR A 120 -4.91 5.18 -10.45
N LYS A 121 -4.33 5.33 -11.63
CA LYS A 121 -4.83 4.68 -12.84
C LYS A 121 -4.79 3.16 -12.77
N ASP A 122 -3.85 2.60 -12.02
CA ASP A 122 -3.71 1.15 -11.89
C ASP A 122 -4.85 0.53 -11.09
N PHE A 123 -5.55 1.34 -10.30
CA PHE A 123 -6.61 0.87 -9.38
C PHE A 123 -8.01 1.37 -9.75
N GLU A 124 -8.14 2.31 -10.68
CA GLU A 124 -9.42 3.01 -10.92
C GLU A 124 -10.54 2.10 -11.39
N ASN A 125 -10.23 0.94 -11.96
CA ASN A 125 -11.22 0.01 -12.46
C ASN A 125 -11.72 -0.99 -11.41
N LEU A 126 -11.21 -0.92 -10.18
CA LEU A 126 -11.71 -1.74 -9.08
C LEU A 126 -13.00 -1.14 -8.57
N GLU A 127 -14.05 -1.97 -8.48
CA GLU A 127 -15.37 -1.53 -8.06
C GLU A 127 -15.37 -1.19 -6.57
N GLY A 128 -15.77 0.04 -6.25
CA GLY A 128 -15.86 0.50 -4.87
C GLY A 128 -14.58 1.09 -4.30
N ILE A 129 -13.51 1.16 -5.09
CA ILE A 129 -12.25 1.70 -4.61
C ILE A 129 -12.34 3.22 -4.40
N GLN A 130 -11.75 3.70 -3.31
CA GLN A 130 -11.55 5.13 -3.06
C GLN A 130 -10.06 5.40 -3.14
N LEU A 131 -9.67 6.37 -3.95
CA LEU A 131 -8.27 6.65 -4.26
C LEU A 131 -7.90 8.08 -3.91
N GLU A 132 -6.65 8.25 -3.48
CA GLU A 132 -6.08 9.56 -3.22
C GLU A 132 -4.60 9.54 -3.58
N ASN A 133 -4.11 10.59 -4.20
CA ASN A 133 -2.69 10.74 -4.50
C ASN A 133 -2.13 11.89 -3.66
N TRP A 134 -1.20 11.57 -2.77
CA TRP A 134 -0.57 12.57 -1.90
C TRP A 134 0.66 13.20 -2.53
N ILE A 135 1.08 12.73 -3.69
CA ILE A 135 2.23 13.27 -4.41
C ILE A 135 1.71 14.18 -5.49
N ALA A 136 1.87 15.49 -5.30
CA ALA A 136 1.41 16.46 -6.28
C ALA A 136 2.13 16.28 -7.61
N PRO A 137 1.42 16.45 -8.75
CA PRO A 137 2.05 16.42 -10.06
C PRO A 137 2.99 17.61 -10.25
#